data_9fbf8db6a729dbee0392a0a52b927c3e
#
_entry.id   9fbf8db6a729dbee0392a0a52b927c3e
#
_cell.length_a   1.000
_cell.length_b   1.000
_cell.length_c   1.000
_cell.angle_alpha   90.00
_cell.angle_beta   90.00
_cell.angle_gamma   90.00
#
_symmetry.space_group_name_H-M   'P 1'
#
loop_
_entity.id
_entity.type
_entity.pdbx_description
1 polymer ?
#
loop_
_entity_poly.entity_id
_entity_poly.type
_entity_poly.pdbx_seq_one_letter_code
_entity_poly.pdbx_strand_id
1 'polypeptide(L)'
;MGAGAARVFEEPGWRWGKMRSVRLLIFSDIHNDWKRLEGLLGVEADYYIAAGDQVTWAKGVERCGEILKARGDKVYVLPGNHESAEQVDTMCARFGLHNFHERHFQVGKWQVAGLGYSNPTPFHTPGEYSEPQLAERLRRFTELTPLVLICHAPPYGTALDQIRAGLHAGSHSVLEFIRTHQPDYFFCGHIHEAEGVEIEMGKTRARNVGKQGYLLELE
;
A
#
# COMPACT_ATOMS: atom_id res chain seq x y z
N MET A 1 74.43 -2.12 5.26
CA MET A 1 73.37 -3.11 5.16
C MET A 1 72.25 -2.66 6.08
N GLY A 2 71.27 -1.96 5.58
CA GLY A 2 70.13 -1.43 6.35
C GLY A 2 68.85 -2.06 5.76
N ALA A 3 68.24 -2.91 6.59
CA ALA A 3 66.96 -3.53 6.25
C ALA A 3 65.84 -2.49 6.48
N GLY A 4 65.20 -2.12 5.35
CA GLY A 4 63.97 -1.28 5.41
C GLY A 4 62.77 -2.07 5.88
N ALA A 5 62.18 -1.66 6.96
CA ALA A 5 60.92 -2.19 7.45
C ALA A 5 59.76 -1.68 6.58
N ALA A 6 59.04 -2.60 5.93
CA ALA A 6 57.81 -2.31 5.21
C ALA A 6 56.71 -1.93 6.20
N ARG A 7 56.15 -0.73 6.07
CA ARG A 7 54.95 -0.32 6.79
C ARG A 7 53.73 -1.03 6.18
N VAL A 8 53.12 -1.88 6.93
CA VAL A 8 51.79 -2.44 6.65
C VAL A 8 50.79 -1.32 6.87
N PHE A 9 50.16 -0.85 5.80
CA PHE A 9 48.99 0.04 5.91
C PHE A 9 47.79 -0.83 6.34
N GLU A 10 47.31 -0.66 7.56
CA GLU A 10 46.04 -1.17 7.98
C GLU A 10 44.95 -0.43 7.20
N GLU A 11 44.19 -1.14 6.38
CA GLU A 11 42.99 -0.64 5.73
C GLU A 11 41.97 -0.24 6.82
N PRO A 12 41.38 0.97 6.77
CA PRO A 12 40.32 1.33 7.70
C PRO A 12 39.11 0.43 7.42
N GLY A 13 38.81 -0.45 8.40
CA GLY A 13 37.66 -1.34 8.35
C GLY A 13 36.37 -0.52 8.31
N TRP A 14 35.83 -0.34 7.11
CA TRP A 14 34.49 0.18 6.93
C TRP A 14 33.50 -0.80 7.54
N ARG A 15 33.03 -0.51 8.74
CA ARG A 15 31.87 -1.16 9.31
C ARG A 15 30.67 -0.71 8.49
N TRP A 16 30.18 -1.56 7.60
CA TRP A 16 28.85 -1.43 7.03
C TRP A 16 27.86 -1.47 8.20
N GLY A 17 27.39 -0.29 8.63
CA GLY A 17 26.30 -0.22 9.59
C GLY A 17 25.14 -1.02 8.98
N LYS A 18 24.51 -1.92 9.77
CA LYS A 18 23.25 -2.55 9.37
C LYS A 18 22.35 -1.46 8.84
N MET A 19 21.98 -1.52 7.55
CA MET A 19 20.96 -0.62 7.01
C MET A 19 19.72 -0.85 7.86
N ARG A 20 19.22 0.22 8.47
CA ARG A 20 18.01 0.17 9.28
C ARG A 20 16.87 -0.26 8.37
N SER A 21 16.14 -1.31 8.76
CA SER A 21 14.91 -1.70 8.07
C SER A 21 13.92 -0.52 8.08
N VAL A 22 13.23 -0.30 6.98
CA VAL A 22 12.18 0.71 6.87
C VAL A 22 10.83 0.04 7.11
N ARG A 23 10.00 0.65 7.96
CA ARG A 23 8.71 0.12 8.36
C ARG A 23 7.57 0.89 7.70
N LEU A 24 6.73 0.17 6.96
CA LEU A 24 5.50 0.68 6.38
C LEU A 24 4.30 0.09 7.12
N LEU A 25 3.48 0.93 7.75
CA LEU A 25 2.18 0.50 8.26
C LEU A 25 1.13 0.71 7.17
N ILE A 26 0.55 -0.39 6.67
CA ILE A 26 -0.44 -0.41 5.59
C ILE A 26 -1.78 -0.81 6.19
N PHE A 27 -2.84 -0.04 5.94
CA PHE A 27 -4.19 -0.31 6.43
C PHE A 27 -5.26 0.19 5.45
N SER A 28 -6.45 -0.37 5.52
CA SER A 28 -7.57 -0.09 4.61
C SER A 28 -8.91 -0.21 5.36
N ASP A 29 -10.00 0.18 4.70
CA ASP A 29 -11.38 -0.14 5.13
C ASP A 29 -11.74 0.35 6.54
N ILE A 30 -11.27 1.54 6.89
CA ILE A 30 -11.52 2.17 8.20
C ILE A 30 -13.00 2.50 8.38
N HIS A 31 -13.69 2.95 7.31
CA HIS A 31 -15.11 3.24 7.31
C HIS A 31 -15.59 4.04 8.52
N ASN A 32 -14.92 5.17 8.80
CA ASN A 32 -15.22 6.07 9.90
C ASN A 32 -14.96 5.49 11.32
N ASP A 33 -14.27 4.37 11.45
CA ASP A 33 -13.83 3.85 12.74
C ASP A 33 -12.62 4.66 13.25
N TRP A 34 -12.90 5.87 13.73
CA TRP A 34 -11.85 6.82 14.13
C TRP A 34 -10.98 6.31 15.25
N LYS A 35 -11.57 5.54 16.18
CA LYS A 35 -10.81 4.93 17.27
C LYS A 35 -9.79 3.92 16.76
N ARG A 36 -10.17 3.15 15.73
CA ARG A 36 -9.26 2.21 15.09
C ARG A 36 -8.15 2.95 14.35
N LEU A 37 -8.50 4.00 13.59
CA LEU A 37 -7.52 4.82 12.89
C LEU A 37 -6.50 5.45 13.84
N GLU A 38 -6.95 6.05 14.95
CA GLU A 38 -6.07 6.62 15.98
C GLU A 38 -5.15 5.54 16.58
N GLY A 39 -5.66 4.33 16.82
CA GLY A 39 -4.87 3.19 17.29
C GLY A 39 -3.78 2.76 16.31
N LEU A 40 -4.09 2.71 15.02
CA LEU A 40 -3.13 2.41 13.95
C LEU A 40 -2.02 3.47 13.89
N LEU A 41 -2.40 4.75 13.97
CA LEU A 41 -1.42 5.82 13.99
C LEU A 41 -0.55 5.85 15.27
N GLY A 42 -0.96 5.14 16.33
CA GLY A 42 -0.15 4.90 17.52
C GLY A 42 1.01 3.92 17.31
N VAL A 43 0.96 3.07 16.26
CA VAL A 43 2.04 2.16 15.90
C VAL A 43 3.19 2.95 15.29
N GLU A 44 4.43 2.71 15.77
CA GLU A 44 5.60 3.38 15.22
C GLU A 44 6.00 2.79 13.86
N ALA A 45 5.96 3.64 12.82
CA ALA A 45 6.37 3.31 11.46
C ALA A 45 7.08 4.51 10.81
N ASP A 46 7.85 4.25 9.76
CA ASP A 46 8.49 5.31 8.98
C ASP A 46 7.50 5.91 7.96
N TYR A 47 6.57 5.08 7.45
CA TYR A 47 5.50 5.48 6.54
C TYR A 47 4.18 4.83 6.93
N TYR A 48 3.08 5.54 6.68
CA TYR A 48 1.70 5.10 6.92
C TYR A 48 0.95 5.14 5.60
N ILE A 49 0.43 4.01 5.15
CA ILE A 49 -0.27 3.89 3.86
C ILE A 49 -1.75 3.61 4.12
N ALA A 50 -2.59 4.61 3.90
CA ALA A 50 -4.04 4.50 3.96
C ALA A 50 -4.56 4.02 2.60
N ALA A 51 -4.83 2.73 2.49
CA ALA A 51 -5.05 2.01 1.24
C ALA A 51 -6.54 1.95 0.81
N GLY A 52 -7.27 3.05 1.00
CA GLY A 52 -8.67 3.22 0.55
C GLY A 52 -9.72 2.92 1.61
N ASP A 53 -10.94 3.39 1.34
CA ASP A 53 -12.13 3.25 2.20
C ASP A 53 -11.91 3.72 3.63
N GLN A 54 -11.29 4.90 3.76
CA GLN A 54 -11.11 5.55 5.05
C GLN A 54 -12.44 6.06 5.60
N VAL A 55 -13.37 6.40 4.72
CA VAL A 55 -14.72 6.88 5.04
C VAL A 55 -15.80 6.05 4.35
N THR A 56 -17.05 6.25 4.73
CA THR A 56 -18.20 5.62 4.09
C THR A 56 -18.97 6.65 3.27
N TRP A 57 -19.15 6.38 1.95
CA TRP A 57 -19.86 7.27 1.03
C TRP A 57 -19.38 8.71 1.08
N ALA A 58 -18.07 8.90 1.09
CA ALA A 58 -17.42 10.21 1.14
C ALA A 58 -17.78 11.07 2.35
N LYS A 59 -18.41 10.52 3.38
CA LYS A 59 -18.79 11.25 4.58
C LYS A 59 -17.70 11.17 5.64
N GLY A 60 -17.18 12.33 6.05
CA GLY A 60 -16.17 12.41 7.12
C GLY A 60 -14.73 12.54 6.63
N VAL A 61 -14.50 12.82 5.35
CA VAL A 61 -13.16 13.03 4.75
C VAL A 61 -12.35 14.06 5.53
N GLU A 62 -12.99 15.18 5.94
CA GLU A 62 -12.38 16.21 6.76
C GLU A 62 -11.86 15.66 8.10
N ARG A 63 -12.70 14.92 8.81
CA ARG A 63 -12.34 14.31 10.09
C ARG A 63 -11.22 13.27 9.94
N CYS A 64 -11.24 12.52 8.84
CA CYS A 64 -10.18 11.58 8.49
C CYS A 64 -8.83 12.32 8.34
N GLY A 65 -8.81 13.40 7.55
CA GLY A 65 -7.62 14.22 7.34
C GLY A 65 -7.07 14.83 8.64
N GLU A 66 -7.94 15.31 9.52
CA GLU A 66 -7.55 15.83 10.84
C GLU A 66 -6.82 14.78 11.68
N ILE A 67 -7.28 13.52 11.65
CA ILE A 67 -6.65 12.43 12.40
C ILE A 67 -5.32 12.02 11.74
N LEU A 68 -5.31 11.82 10.42
CA LEU A 68 -4.12 11.43 9.66
C LEU A 68 -2.98 12.45 9.77
N LYS A 69 -3.31 13.75 9.89
CA LYS A 69 -2.35 14.84 10.10
C LYS A 69 -1.41 14.61 11.30
N ALA A 70 -1.80 13.80 12.28
CA ALA A 70 -0.96 13.47 13.42
C ALA A 70 0.40 12.84 13.02
N ARG A 71 0.48 12.23 11.83
CA ARG A 71 1.72 11.66 11.25
C ARG A 71 2.24 12.48 10.06
N GLY A 72 1.51 13.50 9.62
CA GLY A 72 1.92 14.52 8.64
C GLY A 72 2.45 13.95 7.34
N ASP A 73 3.62 14.39 6.92
CA ASP A 73 4.31 14.04 5.68
C ASP A 73 4.74 12.56 5.56
N LYS A 74 4.52 11.76 6.60
CA LYS A 74 4.73 10.31 6.54
C LYS A 74 3.52 9.54 6.02
N VAL A 75 2.37 10.21 5.81
CA VAL A 75 1.11 9.58 5.44
C VAL A 75 0.86 9.67 3.95
N TYR A 76 0.64 8.52 3.33
CA TYR A 76 0.30 8.33 1.93
C TYR A 76 -1.12 7.78 1.82
N VAL A 77 -1.98 8.45 1.07
CA VAL A 77 -3.40 8.11 0.97
C VAL A 77 -3.78 7.81 -0.47
N LEU A 78 -4.48 6.72 -0.69
CA LEU A 78 -5.19 6.47 -1.96
C LEU A 78 -6.68 6.26 -1.67
N PRO A 79 -7.58 6.60 -2.61
CA PRO A 79 -9.02 6.37 -2.45
C PRO A 79 -9.34 4.87 -2.53
N GLY A 80 -10.35 4.44 -1.77
CA GLY A 80 -11.07 3.21 -2.06
C GLY A 80 -12.22 3.47 -3.02
N ASN A 81 -13.25 2.63 -3.00
CA ASN A 81 -14.43 2.90 -3.79
C ASN A 81 -15.41 3.88 -3.12
N HIS A 82 -15.27 4.15 -1.84
CA HIS A 82 -16.11 5.10 -1.10
C HIS A 82 -15.65 6.56 -1.17
N GLU A 83 -14.47 6.85 -1.69
CA GLU A 83 -13.95 8.20 -1.93
C GLU A 83 -13.70 8.45 -3.42
N SER A 84 -13.82 9.73 -3.86
CA SER A 84 -13.29 10.13 -5.15
C SER A 84 -11.82 10.53 -5.05
N ALA A 85 -11.09 10.43 -6.18
CA ALA A 85 -9.69 10.89 -6.26
C ALA A 85 -9.57 12.38 -5.94
N GLU A 86 -10.55 13.22 -6.34
CA GLU A 86 -10.58 14.65 -6.06
C GLU A 86 -10.73 14.94 -4.56
N GLN A 87 -11.56 14.17 -3.85
CA GLN A 87 -11.72 14.30 -2.40
C GLN A 87 -10.44 13.96 -1.66
N VAL A 88 -9.75 12.88 -2.05
CA VAL A 88 -8.45 12.50 -1.48
C VAL A 88 -7.39 13.55 -1.79
N ASP A 89 -7.35 14.07 -3.02
CA ASP A 89 -6.40 15.12 -3.41
C ASP A 89 -6.59 16.39 -2.57
N THR A 90 -7.84 16.85 -2.44
CA THR A 90 -8.21 18.02 -1.61
C THR A 90 -7.84 17.80 -0.14
N MET A 91 -8.14 16.64 0.42
CA MET A 91 -7.78 16.29 1.80
C MET A 91 -6.27 16.29 2.00
N CYS A 92 -5.53 15.64 1.10
CA CYS A 92 -4.08 15.57 1.20
C CYS A 92 -3.44 16.98 1.13
N ALA A 93 -3.87 17.80 0.20
CA ALA A 93 -3.40 19.19 0.08
C ALA A 93 -3.68 20.01 1.35
N ARG A 94 -4.87 19.87 1.93
CA ARG A 94 -5.28 20.61 3.12
C ARG A 94 -4.52 20.20 4.39
N PHE A 95 -4.24 18.92 4.57
CA PHE A 95 -3.67 18.39 5.81
C PHE A 95 -2.17 18.07 5.71
N GLY A 96 -1.52 18.36 4.59
CA GLY A 96 -0.09 18.09 4.38
C GLY A 96 0.23 16.60 4.30
N LEU A 97 -0.64 15.84 3.64
CA LEU A 97 -0.51 14.41 3.37
C LEU A 97 -0.12 14.18 1.92
N HIS A 98 0.32 12.97 1.57
CA HIS A 98 0.64 12.62 0.19
C HIS A 98 -0.53 11.90 -0.48
N ASN A 99 -1.04 12.44 -1.61
CA ASN A 99 -1.90 11.67 -2.49
C ASN A 99 -1.06 10.60 -3.19
N PHE A 100 -1.40 9.33 -2.96
CA PHE A 100 -0.65 8.16 -3.43
C PHE A 100 -1.35 7.42 -4.59
N HIS A 101 -2.52 7.90 -5.00
CA HIS A 101 -3.28 7.31 -6.09
C HIS A 101 -2.57 7.46 -7.43
N GLU A 102 -2.37 6.36 -8.15
CA GLU A 102 -1.63 6.26 -9.43
C GLU A 102 -0.19 6.80 -9.36
N ARG A 103 0.45 6.71 -8.21
CA ARG A 103 1.81 7.21 -7.95
C ARG A 103 2.69 6.13 -7.32
N HIS A 104 3.98 6.39 -7.31
CA HIS A 104 4.95 5.58 -6.57
C HIS A 104 6.00 6.48 -5.91
N PHE A 105 6.70 5.93 -4.93
CA PHE A 105 7.88 6.53 -4.31
C PHE A 105 8.90 5.45 -4.00
N GLN A 106 10.15 5.86 -3.82
CA GLN A 106 11.25 4.95 -3.55
C GLN A 106 11.63 4.95 -2.08
N VAL A 107 11.85 3.75 -1.53
CA VAL A 107 12.34 3.52 -0.17
C VAL A 107 13.51 2.54 -0.22
N GLY A 108 14.73 3.04 -0.04
CA GLY A 108 15.92 2.24 -0.27
C GLY A 108 15.96 1.70 -1.69
N LYS A 109 16.02 0.38 -1.85
CA LYS A 109 15.94 -0.30 -3.16
C LYS A 109 14.51 -0.50 -3.66
N TRP A 110 13.49 -0.33 -2.78
CA TRP A 110 12.11 -0.69 -3.05
C TRP A 110 11.35 0.42 -3.75
N GLN A 111 10.56 0.06 -4.73
CA GLN A 111 9.53 0.91 -5.32
C GLN A 111 8.20 0.59 -4.65
N VAL A 112 7.55 1.59 -4.05
CA VAL A 112 6.24 1.45 -3.41
C VAL A 112 5.23 2.17 -4.29
N ALA A 113 4.26 1.44 -4.84
CA ALA A 113 3.28 1.97 -5.80
C ALA A 113 1.85 1.78 -5.30
N GLY A 114 0.97 2.75 -5.61
CA GLY A 114 -0.41 2.78 -5.14
C GLY A 114 -1.44 2.99 -6.25
N LEU A 115 -2.47 2.13 -6.28
CA LEU A 115 -3.65 2.25 -7.13
C LEU A 115 -4.92 2.14 -6.29
N GLY A 116 -5.68 3.23 -6.22
CA GLY A 116 -6.98 3.25 -5.57
C GLY A 116 -8.10 2.78 -6.47
N TYR A 117 -9.32 2.91 -5.96
CA TYR A 117 -10.57 2.47 -6.57
C TYR A 117 -10.73 0.95 -6.62
N SER A 118 -11.95 0.49 -6.84
CA SER A 118 -12.25 -0.92 -7.08
C SER A 118 -12.68 -1.18 -8.52
N ASN A 119 -12.80 -2.45 -8.91
CA ASN A 119 -13.64 -2.85 -10.03
C ASN A 119 -15.12 -2.56 -9.72
N PRO A 120 -16.02 -2.55 -10.73
CA PRO A 120 -17.43 -2.19 -10.53
C PRO A 120 -18.10 -3.03 -9.47
N THR A 121 -18.81 -2.36 -8.55
CA THR A 121 -19.61 -2.97 -7.50
C THR A 121 -21.12 -2.89 -7.85
N PRO A 122 -21.99 -3.73 -7.26
CA PRO A 122 -23.43 -3.60 -7.45
C PRO A 122 -24.01 -2.32 -6.81
N PHE A 123 -23.20 -1.56 -6.09
CA PHE A 123 -23.62 -0.37 -5.34
C PHE A 123 -23.36 0.93 -6.10
N HIS A 124 -22.61 0.92 -7.21
CA HIS A 124 -22.23 2.11 -7.98
C HIS A 124 -21.59 3.18 -7.10
N THR A 125 -20.53 2.81 -6.45
CA THR A 125 -19.78 3.69 -5.53
C THR A 125 -18.97 4.75 -6.29
N PRO A 126 -18.53 5.86 -5.63
CA PRO A 126 -17.83 6.96 -6.31
C PRO A 126 -16.53 6.57 -7.00
N GLY A 127 -15.81 5.58 -6.46
CA GLY A 127 -14.46 5.21 -6.88
C GLY A 127 -14.39 3.85 -7.58
N GLU A 128 -14.90 3.74 -8.81
CA GLU A 128 -14.89 2.49 -9.58
C GLU A 128 -14.19 2.68 -10.94
N TYR A 129 -13.39 1.69 -11.32
CA TYR A 129 -12.78 1.55 -12.64
C TYR A 129 -13.27 0.29 -13.32
N SER A 130 -13.56 0.36 -14.60
CA SER A 130 -13.73 -0.86 -15.41
C SER A 130 -12.41 -1.65 -15.48
N GLU A 131 -12.49 -2.95 -15.79
CA GLU A 131 -11.30 -3.79 -15.92
C GLU A 131 -10.27 -3.22 -16.93
N PRO A 132 -10.66 -2.74 -18.15
CA PRO A 132 -9.70 -2.09 -19.03
C PRO A 132 -9.03 -0.84 -18.43
N GLN A 133 -9.77 -0.05 -17.62
CA GLN A 133 -9.22 1.12 -16.96
C GLN A 133 -8.24 0.73 -15.85
N LEU A 134 -8.51 -0.32 -15.08
CA LEU A 134 -7.58 -0.87 -14.09
C LEU A 134 -6.30 -1.39 -14.76
N ALA A 135 -6.45 -2.17 -15.84
CA ALA A 135 -5.31 -2.69 -16.62
C ALA A 135 -4.41 -1.57 -17.14
N GLU A 136 -5.00 -0.49 -17.67
CA GLU A 136 -4.25 0.64 -18.20
C GLU A 136 -3.42 1.34 -17.09
N ARG A 137 -4.02 1.56 -15.92
CA ARG A 137 -3.35 2.24 -14.81
C ARG A 137 -2.24 1.40 -14.21
N LEU A 138 -2.44 0.10 -14.10
CA LEU A 138 -1.42 -0.84 -13.63
C LEU A 138 -0.18 -0.86 -14.53
N ARG A 139 -0.30 -0.60 -15.84
CA ARG A 139 0.85 -0.53 -16.76
C ARG A 139 1.92 0.47 -16.33
N ARG A 140 1.58 1.48 -15.55
CA ARG A 140 2.53 2.48 -15.04
C ARG A 140 3.57 1.87 -14.10
N PHE A 141 3.30 0.69 -13.56
CA PHE A 141 4.11 0.03 -12.55
C PHE A 141 4.90 -1.18 -13.07
N THR A 142 4.78 -1.50 -14.37
CA THR A 142 5.38 -2.70 -14.98
C THR A 142 6.90 -2.74 -14.89
N GLU A 143 7.56 -1.58 -14.95
CA GLU A 143 9.02 -1.47 -14.92
C GLU A 143 9.59 -1.30 -13.50
N LEU A 144 8.72 -1.23 -12.48
CA LEU A 144 9.16 -1.02 -11.11
C LEU A 144 9.60 -2.35 -10.47
N THR A 145 10.86 -2.41 -10.01
CA THR A 145 11.42 -3.60 -9.34
C THR A 145 12.57 -3.21 -8.40
N PRO A 146 12.70 -3.79 -7.21
CA PRO A 146 11.68 -4.61 -6.53
C PRO A 146 10.43 -3.80 -6.18
N LEU A 147 9.24 -4.42 -6.25
CA LEU A 147 7.97 -3.70 -6.15
C LEU A 147 7.13 -4.14 -4.93
N VAL A 148 6.68 -3.16 -4.16
CA VAL A 148 5.57 -3.25 -3.21
C VAL A 148 4.37 -2.56 -3.86
N LEU A 149 3.38 -3.33 -4.31
CA LEU A 149 2.17 -2.79 -4.92
C LEU A 149 1.03 -2.78 -3.89
N ILE A 150 0.43 -1.60 -3.72
CA ILE A 150 -0.76 -1.42 -2.88
C ILE A 150 -1.92 -1.04 -3.79
N CYS A 151 -2.89 -1.94 -3.92
CA CYS A 151 -4.08 -1.72 -4.73
C CYS A 151 -5.32 -1.93 -3.86
N HIS A 152 -6.28 -0.97 -3.86
CA HIS A 152 -7.49 -1.16 -3.04
C HIS A 152 -8.25 -2.43 -3.45
N ALA A 153 -8.45 -2.64 -4.76
CA ALA A 153 -9.09 -3.84 -5.30
C ALA A 153 -8.22 -5.10 -5.12
N PRO A 154 -8.77 -6.22 -4.59
CA PRO A 154 -8.08 -7.50 -4.52
C PRO A 154 -8.07 -8.23 -5.88
N PRO A 155 -7.16 -9.23 -6.08
CA PRO A 155 -7.12 -10.07 -7.28
C PRO A 155 -8.28 -11.08 -7.29
N TYR A 156 -8.99 -11.19 -8.43
CA TYR A 156 -10.15 -12.07 -8.61
C TYR A 156 -9.83 -13.55 -8.40
N GLY A 157 -10.78 -14.28 -7.78
CA GLY A 157 -10.73 -15.74 -7.65
C GLY A 157 -9.68 -16.25 -6.67
N THR A 158 -9.27 -15.43 -5.73
CA THR A 158 -8.31 -15.78 -4.67
C THR A 158 -8.99 -15.75 -3.28
N ALA A 159 -8.25 -16.15 -2.25
CA ALA A 159 -8.75 -16.01 -0.88
C ALA A 159 -8.85 -14.54 -0.43
N LEU A 160 -8.19 -13.61 -1.15
CA LEU A 160 -8.20 -12.17 -0.81
C LEU A 160 -9.47 -11.44 -1.21
N ASP A 161 -10.29 -12.04 -2.12
CA ASP A 161 -11.51 -11.43 -2.63
C ASP A 161 -12.77 -12.26 -2.38
N GLN A 162 -12.66 -13.28 -1.53
CA GLN A 162 -13.75 -14.20 -1.23
C GLN A 162 -14.72 -13.59 -0.23
N ILE A 163 -15.94 -13.27 -0.67
CA ILE A 163 -17.05 -12.82 0.19
C ILE A 163 -17.65 -14.01 0.97
N ARG A 164 -17.79 -15.15 0.30
CA ARG A 164 -18.26 -16.43 0.85
C ARG A 164 -17.85 -17.57 -0.09
N ALA A 165 -18.04 -18.82 0.34
CA ALA A 165 -17.69 -19.98 -0.48
C ALA A 165 -18.20 -19.86 -1.92
N GLY A 166 -17.30 -19.82 -2.90
CA GLY A 166 -17.57 -19.73 -4.34
C GLY A 166 -18.05 -18.36 -4.84
N LEU A 167 -18.06 -17.30 -4.02
CA LEU A 167 -18.39 -15.94 -4.43
C LEU A 167 -17.16 -15.03 -4.28
N HIS A 168 -16.69 -14.50 -5.39
CA HIS A 168 -15.54 -13.62 -5.53
C HIS A 168 -15.95 -12.28 -6.12
N ALA A 169 -15.29 -11.19 -5.72
CA ALA A 169 -15.61 -9.84 -6.15
C ALA A 169 -14.38 -8.98 -6.50
N GLY A 170 -13.21 -9.59 -6.62
CA GLY A 170 -11.98 -8.91 -7.00
C GLY A 170 -11.88 -8.58 -8.50
N SER A 171 -10.74 -8.00 -8.88
CA SER A 171 -10.44 -7.58 -10.24
C SER A 171 -9.63 -8.63 -11.01
N HIS A 172 -10.07 -8.94 -12.23
CA HIS A 172 -9.32 -9.76 -13.17
C HIS A 172 -8.03 -9.07 -13.64
N SER A 173 -8.05 -7.76 -13.82
CA SER A 173 -6.87 -6.98 -14.23
C SER A 173 -5.80 -6.97 -13.16
N VAL A 174 -6.18 -6.88 -11.88
CA VAL A 174 -5.25 -6.98 -10.75
C VAL A 174 -4.65 -8.38 -10.69
N LEU A 175 -5.47 -9.43 -10.85
CA LEU A 175 -4.99 -10.81 -10.90
C LEU A 175 -3.96 -11.02 -12.03
N GLU A 176 -4.27 -10.54 -13.24
CA GLU A 176 -3.39 -10.68 -14.40
C GLU A 176 -2.08 -9.92 -14.21
N PHE A 177 -2.13 -8.70 -13.66
CA PHE A 177 -0.93 -7.94 -13.34
C PHE A 177 -0.02 -8.71 -12.37
N ILE A 178 -0.57 -9.24 -11.28
CA ILE A 178 0.22 -10.02 -10.31
C ILE A 178 0.84 -11.26 -10.96
N ARG A 179 0.07 -11.98 -11.79
CA ARG A 179 0.57 -13.20 -12.48
C ARG A 179 1.70 -12.90 -13.45
N THR A 180 1.60 -11.78 -14.15
CA THR A 180 2.56 -11.41 -15.22
C THR A 180 3.81 -10.75 -14.67
N HIS A 181 3.65 -9.78 -13.74
CA HIS A 181 4.74 -8.93 -13.27
C HIS A 181 5.31 -9.35 -11.93
N GLN A 182 4.58 -10.17 -11.16
CA GLN A 182 5.07 -10.76 -9.92
C GLN A 182 5.70 -9.72 -8.97
N PRO A 183 4.97 -8.68 -8.50
CA PRO A 183 5.48 -7.79 -7.46
C PRO A 183 5.95 -8.61 -6.26
N ASP A 184 6.97 -8.14 -5.53
CA ASP A 184 7.48 -8.87 -4.37
C ASP A 184 6.43 -8.92 -3.25
N TYR A 185 5.71 -7.80 -3.07
CA TYR A 185 4.59 -7.70 -2.13
C TYR A 185 3.37 -7.09 -2.81
N PHE A 186 2.20 -7.59 -2.45
CA PHE A 186 0.92 -7.05 -2.86
C PHE A 186 0.00 -6.87 -1.65
N PHE A 187 -0.58 -5.68 -1.50
CA PHE A 187 -1.52 -5.38 -0.42
C PHE A 187 -2.82 -4.83 -0.98
N CYS A 188 -3.95 -5.29 -0.42
CA CYS A 188 -5.28 -4.84 -0.79
C CYS A 188 -6.20 -4.67 0.42
N GLY A 189 -7.40 -4.18 0.18
CA GLY A 189 -8.53 -4.10 1.10
C GLY A 189 -9.82 -4.53 0.42
N HIS A 190 -10.88 -3.69 0.53
CA HIS A 190 -12.16 -3.77 -0.13
C HIS A 190 -13.07 -4.93 0.31
N ILE A 191 -12.56 -6.14 0.40
CA ILE A 191 -13.36 -7.32 0.81
C ILE A 191 -13.10 -7.58 2.28
N HIS A 192 -14.03 -7.14 3.12
CA HIS A 192 -13.89 -7.17 4.58
C HIS A 192 -13.84 -8.59 5.13
N GLU A 193 -14.52 -9.53 4.48
CA GLU A 193 -14.53 -10.95 4.87
C GLU A 193 -13.16 -11.60 4.72
N ALA A 194 -12.28 -11.00 3.90
CA ALA A 194 -10.91 -11.47 3.68
C ALA A 194 -9.87 -10.70 4.52
N GLU A 195 -10.28 -9.84 5.44
CA GLU A 195 -9.36 -9.09 6.29
C GLU A 195 -8.35 -10.01 6.99
N GLY A 196 -7.07 -9.68 6.87
CA GLY A 196 -5.97 -10.43 7.48
C GLY A 196 -5.54 -11.68 6.72
N VAL A 197 -6.26 -12.07 5.66
CA VAL A 197 -5.87 -13.22 4.82
C VAL A 197 -4.58 -12.90 4.08
N GLU A 198 -3.64 -13.85 4.10
CA GLU A 198 -2.37 -13.80 3.38
C GLU A 198 -2.21 -15.05 2.50
N ILE A 199 -1.73 -14.87 1.27
CA ILE A 199 -1.48 -15.94 0.30
C ILE A 199 -0.18 -15.70 -0.46
N GLU A 200 0.35 -16.74 -1.09
CA GLU A 200 1.44 -16.64 -2.07
C GLU A 200 0.88 -16.81 -3.49
N MET A 201 1.28 -15.93 -4.40
CA MET A 201 0.91 -15.97 -5.82
C MET A 201 2.19 -15.97 -6.67
N GLY A 202 2.74 -17.15 -6.94
CA GLY A 202 4.08 -17.28 -7.49
C GLY A 202 5.12 -16.79 -6.47
N LYS A 203 5.92 -15.77 -6.80
CA LYS A 203 6.85 -15.14 -5.84
C LYS A 203 6.22 -14.00 -5.03
N THR A 204 5.01 -13.57 -5.38
CA THR A 204 4.33 -12.46 -4.71
C THR A 204 3.75 -12.89 -3.37
N ARG A 205 4.12 -12.20 -2.29
CA ARG A 205 3.42 -12.30 -1.01
C ARG A 205 2.27 -11.30 -1.02
N ALA A 206 1.04 -11.80 -0.95
CA ALA A 206 -0.17 -11.00 -1.10
C ALA A 206 -1.03 -11.05 0.16
N ARG A 207 -1.55 -9.89 0.61
CA ARG A 207 -2.37 -9.77 1.82
C ARG A 207 -3.50 -8.78 1.67
N ASN A 208 -4.70 -9.14 2.16
CA ASN A 208 -5.75 -8.18 2.46
C ASN A 208 -5.49 -7.60 3.86
N VAL A 209 -5.20 -6.30 3.95
CA VAL A 209 -4.78 -5.69 5.22
C VAL A 209 -5.97 -5.27 6.07
N GLY A 210 -7.10 -4.90 5.45
CA GLY A 210 -8.27 -4.39 6.13
C GLY A 210 -7.95 -3.31 7.17
N LYS A 211 -8.84 -3.11 8.12
CA LYS A 211 -8.61 -2.20 9.26
C LYS A 211 -7.76 -2.80 10.37
N GLN A 212 -7.41 -4.09 10.27
CA GLN A 212 -6.42 -4.68 11.16
C GLN A 212 -5.04 -4.06 10.93
N GLY A 213 -4.73 -3.72 9.68
CA GLY A 213 -3.45 -3.19 9.25
C GLY A 213 -2.33 -4.24 9.26
N TYR A 214 -1.23 -3.90 8.63
CA TYR A 214 -0.03 -4.75 8.55
C TYR A 214 1.23 -3.90 8.59
N LEU A 215 2.17 -4.24 9.45
CA LEU A 215 3.48 -3.60 9.52
C LEU A 215 4.48 -4.39 8.66
N LEU A 216 4.83 -3.85 7.51
CA LEU A 216 5.84 -4.40 6.61
C LEU A 216 7.22 -3.84 6.97
N GLU A 217 8.20 -4.71 7.15
CA GLU A 217 9.61 -4.33 7.32
C GLU A 217 10.38 -4.63 6.04
N LEU A 218 10.99 -3.60 5.45
CA LEU A 218 11.80 -3.67 4.23
C LEU A 218 13.28 -3.53 4.56
N GLU A 219 14.10 -4.45 4.08
CA GLU A 219 15.56 -4.47 4.22
C GLU A 219 16.27 -3.99 2.94
#